data_f45f7ca4c393cabf08a8c93671edfe77
#
_entry.id   f45f7ca4c393cabf08a8c93671edfe77
#
_cell.length_a   1.000
_cell.length_b   1.000
_cell.length_c   1.000
_cell.angle_alpha   90.00
_cell.angle_beta   90.00
_cell.angle_gamma   90.00
#
_symmetry.space_group_name_H-M   'P 1'
#
loop_
_entity.id
_entity.type
_entity.pdbx_description
1 polymer ?
#
loop_
_entity_poly.entity_id
_entity_poly.type
_entity_poly.pdbx_seq_one_letter_code
_entity_poly.pdbx_strand_id
1 'polypeptide(L)'
;MMAIPSIDMEATGRNITRLRQQAGLTVRDLQEIFGFTTPQAIYKWQHGTAMPAIDNLVVLAAVLNVSIDEIVIVETRAVSYTHLRAHETSAHL
;
A
#
# COMPACT_ATOMS: atom_id res chain seq x y z
N MET A 1 -11.06 0.87 -24.03
CA MET A 1 -10.77 1.46 -22.72
C MET A 1 -10.90 0.46 -21.63
N MET A 2 -9.95 0.47 -20.73
CA MET A 2 -9.95 -0.49 -19.64
C MET A 2 -9.66 0.29 -18.37
N ALA A 3 -10.30 -0.10 -17.27
CA ALA A 3 -10.07 0.52 -15.96
C ALA A 3 -9.03 -0.30 -15.22
N ILE A 4 -7.91 0.32 -14.88
CA ILE A 4 -6.81 -0.38 -14.23
C ILE A 4 -6.59 0.23 -12.86
N PRO A 5 -6.65 -0.59 -11.81
CA PRO A 5 -6.36 -0.08 -10.47
C PRO A 5 -4.86 0.14 -10.28
N SER A 6 -4.53 1.11 -9.49
CA SER A 6 -3.15 1.32 -9.05
C SER A 6 -3.17 1.82 -7.62
N ILE A 7 -2.07 1.66 -6.93
CA ILE A 7 -1.97 2.11 -5.55
C ILE A 7 -1.75 3.62 -5.53
N ASP A 8 -2.60 4.32 -4.77
CA ASP A 8 -2.37 5.73 -4.48
C ASP A 8 -1.40 5.76 -3.29
N MET A 9 -0.13 5.97 -3.59
CA MET A 9 0.92 5.84 -2.58
C MET A 9 0.81 6.90 -1.51
N GLU A 10 0.50 8.13 -1.89
CA GLU A 10 0.38 9.21 -0.90
C GLU A 10 -0.82 9.00 0.00
N ALA A 11 -1.95 8.62 -0.56
CA ALA A 11 -3.14 8.37 0.23
C ALA A 11 -2.96 7.16 1.13
N THR A 12 -2.29 6.12 0.64
CA THR A 12 -1.96 4.96 1.47
C THR A 12 -1.07 5.35 2.63
N GLY A 13 -0.07 6.20 2.38
CA GLY A 13 0.83 6.66 3.44
C GLY A 13 0.09 7.44 4.52
N ARG A 14 -0.80 8.34 4.12
CA ARG A 14 -1.62 9.08 5.07
C ARG A 14 -2.54 8.14 5.85
N ASN A 15 -3.04 7.12 5.18
CA ASN A 15 -3.91 6.14 5.81
C ASN A 15 -3.15 5.29 6.84
N ILE A 16 -1.92 4.92 6.55
CA ILE A 16 -1.07 4.21 7.51
C ILE A 16 -0.88 5.07 8.76
N THR A 17 -0.60 6.35 8.57
CA THR A 17 -0.44 7.28 9.70
C THR A 17 -1.71 7.34 10.52
N ARG A 18 -2.86 7.48 9.86
CA ARG A 18 -4.14 7.56 10.53
C ARG A 18 -4.45 6.30 11.33
N LEU A 19 -4.25 5.13 10.70
CA LEU A 19 -4.53 3.85 11.35
C LEU A 19 -3.58 3.62 12.53
N ARG A 20 -2.32 4.01 12.39
CA ARG A 20 -1.35 3.93 13.49
C ARG A 20 -1.81 4.77 14.68
N GLN A 21 -2.23 6.00 14.41
CA GLN A 21 -2.70 6.89 15.47
C GLN A 21 -3.96 6.36 16.12
N GLN A 22 -4.88 5.82 15.34
CA GLN A 22 -6.08 5.21 15.88
C GLN A 22 -5.78 4.00 16.77
N ALA A 23 -4.73 3.27 16.44
CA ALA A 23 -4.32 2.13 17.26
C ALA A 23 -3.54 2.55 18.51
N GLY A 24 -3.26 3.85 18.65
CA GLY A 24 -2.52 4.35 19.81
C GLY A 24 -1.03 4.05 19.75
N LEU A 25 -0.49 3.82 18.55
CA LEU A 25 0.91 3.45 18.40
C LEU A 25 1.73 4.62 17.88
N THR A 26 2.94 4.75 18.40
CA THR A 26 3.90 5.72 17.88
C THR A 26 4.71 5.08 16.77
N VAL A 27 5.43 5.91 16.01
CA VAL A 27 6.38 5.39 15.02
C VAL A 27 7.43 4.51 15.70
N ARG A 28 7.85 4.89 16.91
CA ARG A 28 8.82 4.10 17.64
C ARG A 28 8.26 2.74 18.03
N ASP A 29 6.99 2.68 18.39
CA ASP A 29 6.34 1.40 18.69
C ASP A 29 6.41 0.49 17.48
N LEU A 30 6.09 1.01 16.29
CA LEU A 30 6.16 0.22 15.06
C LEU A 30 7.59 -0.20 14.77
N GLN A 31 8.54 0.71 14.96
CA GLN A 31 9.95 0.39 14.76
C GLN A 31 10.35 -0.83 15.61
N GLU A 32 9.93 -0.85 16.85
CA GLU A 32 10.26 -1.95 17.75
C GLU A 32 9.54 -3.23 17.36
N ILE A 33 8.28 -3.13 16.99
CA ILE A 33 7.50 -4.30 16.58
C ILE A 33 8.13 -4.97 15.36
N PHE A 34 8.57 -4.16 14.38
CA PHE A 34 9.19 -4.69 13.17
C PHE A 34 10.66 -5.07 13.36
N GLY A 35 11.28 -4.65 14.46
CA GLY A 35 12.68 -4.93 14.68
C GLY A 35 13.60 -4.10 13.80
N PHE A 36 13.16 -2.94 13.36
CA PHE A 36 13.98 -2.07 12.50
C PHE A 36 14.98 -1.31 13.34
N THR A 37 16.20 -1.13 12.84
CA THR A 37 17.23 -0.37 13.55
C THR A 37 16.97 1.13 13.51
N THR A 38 16.20 1.60 12.52
CA THR A 38 15.83 3.01 12.39
C THR A 38 14.37 3.10 11.99
N PRO A 39 13.73 4.26 12.19
CA PRO A 39 12.34 4.42 11.78
C PRO A 39 12.16 4.82 10.32
N GLN A 40 13.23 4.85 9.53
CA GLN A 40 13.17 5.43 8.19
C GLN A 40 12.19 4.72 7.27
N ALA A 41 12.11 3.40 7.32
CA ALA A 41 11.19 2.67 6.47
C ALA A 41 9.74 3.09 6.76
N ILE A 42 9.41 3.25 8.05
CA ILE A 42 8.06 3.64 8.46
C ILE A 42 7.73 5.04 7.95
N TYR A 43 8.67 5.96 8.06
CA TYR A 43 8.47 7.32 7.54
C TYR A 43 8.29 7.31 6.02
N LYS A 44 9.04 6.48 5.29
CA LYS A 44 8.86 6.35 3.86
C LYS A 44 7.47 5.83 3.52
N TRP A 45 6.96 4.88 4.29
CA TRP A 45 5.60 4.39 4.10
C TRP A 45 4.58 5.52 4.31
N GLN A 46 4.74 6.27 5.40
CA GLN A 46 3.81 7.35 5.72
C GLN A 46 3.84 8.49 4.71
N HIS A 47 4.99 8.73 4.11
CA HIS A 47 5.13 9.78 3.11
C HIS A 47 4.77 9.30 1.70
N GLY A 48 4.52 8.02 1.53
CA GLY A 48 4.17 7.49 0.21
C GLY A 48 5.35 7.38 -0.74
N THR A 49 6.59 7.45 -0.23
CA THR A 49 7.76 7.31 -1.09
C THR A 49 8.16 5.86 -1.28
N ALA A 50 7.65 4.98 -0.42
CA ALA A 50 7.83 3.53 -0.56
C ALA A 50 6.65 2.85 0.09
N MET A 51 6.30 1.67 -0.41
CA MET A 51 5.25 0.87 0.20
C MET A 51 5.87 -0.26 1.00
N PRO A 52 5.22 -0.73 2.06
CA PRO A 52 5.69 -1.92 2.75
C PRO A 52 5.69 -3.11 1.79
N ALA A 53 6.70 -3.94 1.88
CA ALA A 53 6.68 -5.21 1.18
C ALA A 53 5.54 -6.06 1.72
N ILE A 54 5.14 -7.07 0.97
CA ILE A 54 3.98 -7.89 1.33
C ILE A 54 4.09 -8.49 2.72
N ASP A 55 5.25 -8.98 3.11
CA ASP A 55 5.45 -9.56 4.43
C ASP A 55 5.28 -8.50 5.53
N ASN A 56 5.80 -7.30 5.31
CA ASN A 56 5.62 -6.21 6.27
C ASN A 56 4.17 -5.75 6.30
N LEU A 57 3.49 -5.78 5.15
CA LEU A 57 2.10 -5.38 5.08
C LEU A 57 1.21 -6.32 5.87
N VAL A 58 1.49 -7.63 5.84
CA VAL A 58 0.76 -8.61 6.63
C VAL A 58 0.91 -8.33 8.13
N VAL A 59 2.14 -8.05 8.56
CA VAL A 59 2.41 -7.73 9.97
C VAL A 59 1.72 -6.41 10.36
N LEU A 60 1.80 -5.41 9.48
CA LEU A 60 1.21 -4.11 9.75
C LEU A 60 -0.32 -4.23 9.89
N ALA A 61 -0.96 -5.01 9.04
CA ALA A 61 -2.39 -5.23 9.14
C ALA A 61 -2.77 -5.87 10.48
N ALA A 62 -1.98 -6.86 10.91
CA ALA A 62 -2.22 -7.51 12.19
C ALA A 62 -2.03 -6.55 13.36
N VAL A 63 -0.97 -5.75 13.31
CA VAL A 63 -0.65 -4.80 14.39
C VAL A 63 -1.71 -3.71 14.48
N LEU A 64 -2.19 -3.23 13.34
CA LEU A 64 -3.20 -2.18 13.31
C LEU A 64 -4.62 -2.75 13.46
N ASN A 65 -4.75 -4.06 13.46
CA ASN A 65 -6.03 -4.76 13.59
C ASN A 65 -6.99 -4.38 12.47
N VAL A 66 -6.50 -4.37 11.25
CA VAL A 66 -7.28 -4.09 10.05
C VAL A 66 -6.89 -5.08 8.97
N SER A 67 -7.64 -5.10 7.88
CA SER A 67 -7.26 -5.92 6.73
C SER A 67 -6.28 -5.14 5.86
N ILE A 68 -5.59 -5.84 4.97
CA ILE A 68 -4.70 -5.20 4.00
C ILE A 68 -5.50 -4.24 3.12
N ASP A 69 -6.72 -4.62 2.76
CA ASP A 69 -7.59 -3.77 1.95
C ASP A 69 -7.91 -2.45 2.64
N GLU A 70 -7.91 -2.43 3.96
CA GLU A 70 -8.17 -1.20 4.70
C GLU A 70 -6.94 -0.30 4.75
N ILE A 71 -5.75 -0.84 4.48
CA ILE A 71 -4.52 -0.07 4.49
C ILE A 71 -4.26 0.56 3.13
N VAL A 72 -4.36 -0.23 2.07
CA VAL A 72 -3.95 0.19 0.73
C VAL A 72 -5.08 0.94 0.05
N ILE A 73 -4.82 2.17 -0.34
CA ILE A 73 -5.78 3.00 -1.06
C ILE A 73 -5.50 2.85 -2.54
N VAL A 74 -6.54 2.49 -3.28
CA VAL A 74 -6.42 2.21 -4.70
C VAL A 74 -7.17 3.27 -5.49
N GLU A 75 -6.57 3.74 -6.56
CA GLU A 75 -7.27 4.57 -7.53
C GLU A 75 -7.39 3.80 -8.82
N THR A 76 -8.40 4.11 -9.58
CA THR A 76 -8.64 3.44 -10.86
C THR A 76 -8.53 4.48 -11.95
N ARG A 77 -7.79 4.13 -13.00
CA ARG A 77 -7.67 5.02 -14.14
C ARG A 77 -8.04 4.28 -15.41
N ALA A 78 -8.59 5.04 -16.35
CA ALA A 78 -8.95 4.50 -17.63
C ALA A 78 -7.72 4.45 -18.52
N VAL A 79 -7.53 3.33 -19.20
CA VAL A 79 -6.40 3.14 -20.10
C VAL A 79 -6.92 2.61 -21.41
N SER A 80 -6.46 3.16 -22.52
CA SER A 80 -6.75 2.57 -23.81
C SER A 80 -5.87 1.35 -23.97
N TYR A 81 -6.50 0.22 -24.30
CA TYR A 81 -5.72 -0.99 -24.43
C TYR A 81 -5.66 -1.48 -25.86
N THR A 82 -5.73 -0.59 -26.79
CA THR A 82 -5.60 -0.92 -28.20
C THR A 82 -4.30 -1.69 -28.45
N HIS A 83 -3.22 -1.24 -27.83
CA HIS A 83 -1.96 -1.94 -27.98
C HIS A 83 -1.97 -3.32 -27.37
N LEU A 84 -2.64 -3.46 -26.26
CA LEU A 84 -2.73 -4.75 -25.61
C LEU A 84 -3.49 -5.73 -26.45
N ARG A 85 -4.54 -5.25 -27.13
CA ARG A 85 -5.28 -6.14 -27.99
C ARG A 85 -4.46 -6.68 -29.12
N ALA A 86 -3.51 -5.89 -29.60
CA ALA A 86 -2.66 -6.34 -30.66
C ALA A 86 -1.81 -7.50 -30.23
N HIS A 87 -1.60 -7.64 -28.94
CA HIS A 87 -0.89 -8.69 -28.49
C HIS A 87 -1.65 -9.83 -28.17
N GLU A 88 -2.76 -9.64 -27.66
CA GLU A 88 -3.35 -10.71 -27.12
C GLU A 88 -4.07 -11.43 -27.95
N THR A 89 -4.37 -11.00 -28.71
CA THR A 89 -5.01 -11.66 -29.52
C THR A 89 -5.44 -12.84 -29.13
N SER A 90 -5.15 -13.19 -28.50
CA SER A 90 -5.49 -14.13 -28.12
C SER A 90 -6.07 -14.28 -27.18
N ALA A 91 -6.29 -14.30 -26.72
CA ALA A 91 -6.72 -14.44 -25.91
C ALA A 91 -7.31 -14.23 -25.14
N HIS A 92 -7.46 -14.07 -24.76
CA HIS A 92 -7.81 -13.96 -23.96
C HIS A 92 -8.36 -14.17 -23.22
N LEU A 93 -8.27 -14.03 -22.91
CA LEU A 93 -8.47 -14.39 -22.32
C LEU A 93 -9.00 -14.59 -22.16
#